data_18548acdd9c36b9aba0a035dd519dc83
#
_entry.id   18548acdd9c36b9aba0a035dd519dc83
#
_cell.length_a   1.000
_cell.length_b   1.000
_cell.length_c   1.000
_cell.angle_alpha   90.00
_cell.angle_beta   90.00
_cell.angle_gamma   90.00
#
_symmetry.space_group_name_H-M   'P 1'
#
loop_
_entity.id
_entity.type
_entity.pdbx_description
1 polymer ?
#
loop_
_entity_poly.entity_id
_entity_poly.type
_entity_poly.pdbx_seq_one_letter_code
_entity_poly.pdbx_strand_id
1 'polypeptide(L)'
;SAASDVYKRQVFNRSFTDFGSLAFRGEGFRGLEAYSRDVETRTDPVTRTETRVIVSSPEKLASGVTEGFEVSEEMLGNYSAPSSSHSRSGMSSGTGSDDYTLSFAPLCLTREVKVQINVTGLNNIRSAVGILTGVSESVNLSTGKASGETVSQQFTLDDIRFTDGSPFNGTLTGVFNAFGFDTAISHKLTVKALLVDGKTVFEETFDITAHELEDETGTLLLYIEVTAPPIPDVKPEGGADSGFDADVDDWGDEEENELPM
;
A
#
# COMPACT_ATOMS: atom_id res chain seq x y z
N SER A 1 -8.64 -8.44 -46.58
CA SER A 1 -7.36 -8.46 -45.84
C SER A 1 -7.02 -7.11 -45.17
N ALA A 2 -7.46 -5.96 -45.68
CA ALA A 2 -7.22 -4.64 -45.07
C ALA A 2 -8.05 -4.40 -43.80
N ALA A 3 -9.27 -4.92 -43.72
CA ALA A 3 -10.15 -4.77 -42.55
C ALA A 3 -9.63 -5.55 -41.34
N SER A 4 -9.03 -6.71 -41.54
CA SER A 4 -8.44 -7.53 -40.47
C SER A 4 -7.25 -6.84 -39.80
N ASP A 5 -6.54 -5.96 -40.50
CA ASP A 5 -5.36 -5.29 -39.98
C ASP A 5 -5.73 -4.05 -39.11
N VAL A 6 -6.89 -3.46 -39.32
CA VAL A 6 -7.40 -2.34 -38.52
C VAL A 6 -7.81 -2.83 -37.13
N TYR A 7 -8.36 -4.03 -37.00
CA TYR A 7 -8.79 -4.59 -35.73
C TYR A 7 -7.65 -5.19 -34.90
N LYS A 8 -6.57 -5.62 -35.56
CA LYS A 8 -5.32 -6.00 -34.85
C LYS A 8 -4.60 -4.84 -34.19
N ARG A 9 -4.97 -3.62 -34.53
CA ARG A 9 -4.52 -2.37 -33.89
C ARG A 9 -5.55 -1.82 -32.94
N GLN A 10 -6.31 -2.66 -32.25
CA GLN A 10 -7.12 -2.11 -31.18
C GLN A 10 -6.20 -1.48 -30.15
N VAL A 11 -6.20 -0.19 -30.26
CA VAL A 11 -5.53 0.74 -29.40
C VAL A 11 -5.98 0.43 -27.99
N PHE A 12 -5.04 0.05 -27.17
CA PHE A 12 -5.15 0.00 -25.75
C PHE A 12 -5.88 1.25 -25.24
N ASN A 13 -7.14 1.08 -24.81
CA ASN A 13 -7.93 2.17 -24.26
C ASN A 13 -7.62 2.29 -22.77
N ARG A 14 -7.04 3.42 -22.37
CA ARG A 14 -6.58 3.66 -21.00
C ARG A 14 -7.63 4.39 -20.20
N SER A 15 -7.95 3.88 -19.03
CA SER A 15 -8.63 4.64 -18.00
C SER A 15 -8.04 4.23 -16.64
N PHE A 16 -7.00 4.96 -16.21
CA PHE A 16 -6.30 4.70 -14.94
C PHE A 16 -6.50 5.84 -13.95
N THR A 17 -7.63 6.51 -14.00
CA THR A 17 -7.90 7.72 -13.21
C THR A 17 -8.06 7.46 -11.71
N ASP A 18 -8.34 6.20 -11.32
CA ASP A 18 -8.68 5.87 -9.94
C ASP A 18 -7.50 5.33 -9.11
N PHE A 19 -6.34 5.11 -9.74
CA PHE A 19 -5.14 4.59 -9.06
C PHE A 19 -4.18 5.73 -8.70
N GLY A 20 -4.39 6.34 -7.52
CA GLY A 20 -3.59 7.47 -7.04
C GLY A 20 -2.12 7.13 -6.76
N SER A 21 -1.83 5.90 -6.32
CA SER A 21 -0.48 5.43 -5.94
C SER A 21 0.26 4.68 -7.06
N LEU A 22 -0.39 4.47 -8.23
CA LEU A 22 0.19 3.69 -9.33
C LEU A 22 0.51 4.56 -10.55
N ALA A 23 1.59 4.21 -11.25
CA ALA A 23 1.91 4.69 -12.58
C ALA A 23 2.03 3.49 -13.53
N PHE A 24 1.56 3.65 -14.77
CA PHE A 24 1.59 2.59 -15.76
C PHE A 24 2.50 2.99 -16.93
N ARG A 25 3.43 2.10 -17.29
CA ARG A 25 4.40 2.32 -18.36
C ARG A 25 4.45 1.12 -19.29
N GLY A 26 4.83 1.35 -20.54
CA GLY A 26 5.01 0.30 -21.55
C GLY A 26 4.08 0.45 -22.74
N GLU A 27 4.31 -0.38 -23.76
CA GLU A 27 3.57 -0.39 -25.02
C GLU A 27 2.72 -1.67 -25.14
N GLY A 28 1.43 -1.47 -25.38
CA GLY A 28 0.48 -2.56 -25.49
C GLY A 28 0.26 -3.29 -24.16
N PHE A 29 -0.72 -4.21 -24.14
CA PHE A 29 -1.08 -4.90 -22.90
C PHE A 29 0.02 -5.86 -22.40
N ARG A 30 0.71 -6.55 -23.31
CA ARG A 30 1.75 -7.53 -22.93
C ARG A 30 3.00 -6.89 -22.33
N GLY A 31 3.31 -5.67 -22.73
CA GLY A 31 4.45 -4.90 -22.21
C GLY A 31 4.06 -3.86 -21.15
N LEU A 32 2.80 -3.86 -20.69
CA LEU A 32 2.33 -2.91 -19.72
C LEU A 32 2.71 -3.34 -18.31
N GLU A 33 3.39 -2.45 -17.62
CA GLU A 33 3.81 -2.62 -16.23
C GLU A 33 3.19 -1.57 -15.33
N ALA A 34 2.86 -1.96 -14.09
CA ALA A 34 2.43 -1.07 -13.03
C ALA A 34 3.59 -0.81 -12.07
N TYR A 35 3.78 0.47 -11.71
CA TYR A 35 4.82 0.96 -10.82
C TYR A 35 4.20 1.71 -9.66
N SER A 36 4.80 1.59 -8.48
CA SER A 36 4.50 2.49 -7.37
C SER A 36 5.04 3.90 -7.67
N ARG A 37 4.33 4.94 -7.20
CA ARG A 37 4.78 6.32 -7.38
C ARG A 37 5.89 6.68 -6.41
N ASP A 38 6.79 7.55 -6.86
CA ASP A 38 7.88 8.05 -6.03
C ASP A 38 7.33 8.98 -4.95
N VAL A 39 7.79 8.77 -3.72
CA VAL A 39 7.57 9.68 -2.58
C VAL A 39 8.76 10.62 -2.46
N GLU A 40 9.96 10.07 -2.63
CA GLU A 40 11.21 10.82 -2.55
C GLU A 40 12.14 10.40 -3.70
N THR A 41 12.69 11.40 -4.38
CA THR A 41 13.72 11.23 -5.41
C THR A 41 14.95 12.00 -4.97
N ARG A 42 16.11 11.34 -4.95
CA ARG A 42 17.40 11.98 -4.67
C ARG A 42 18.18 12.16 -5.94
N THR A 43 18.77 13.36 -6.08
CA THR A 43 19.73 13.64 -7.14
C THR A 43 21.13 13.41 -6.59
N ASP A 44 21.89 12.51 -7.21
CA ASP A 44 23.30 12.32 -6.87
C ASP A 44 24.09 13.60 -7.18
N PRO A 45 24.82 14.17 -6.19
CA PRO A 45 25.51 15.45 -6.38
C PRO A 45 26.67 15.37 -7.37
N VAL A 46 27.22 14.18 -7.62
CA VAL A 46 28.37 13.96 -8.52
C VAL A 46 27.89 13.60 -9.91
N THR A 47 27.04 12.61 -10.04
CA THR A 47 26.56 12.10 -11.34
C THR A 47 25.40 12.93 -11.89
N ARG A 48 24.74 13.72 -11.04
CA ARG A 48 23.47 14.44 -11.31
C ARG A 48 22.35 13.52 -11.80
N THR A 49 22.46 12.24 -11.50
CA THR A 49 21.45 11.26 -11.84
C THR A 49 20.40 11.26 -10.73
N GLU A 50 19.14 11.34 -11.11
CA GLU A 50 18.03 11.14 -10.19
C GLU A 50 17.94 9.65 -9.86
N THR A 51 18.08 9.34 -8.58
CA THR A 51 17.89 7.97 -8.07
C THR A 51 16.60 7.92 -7.31
N ARG A 52 15.68 7.06 -7.74
CA ARG A 52 14.46 6.77 -6.99
C ARG A 52 14.86 6.06 -5.71
N VAL A 53 14.61 6.68 -4.57
CA VAL A 53 15.03 6.16 -3.27
C VAL A 53 13.85 5.51 -2.56
N ILE A 54 12.69 6.15 -2.57
CA ILE A 54 11.51 5.74 -1.81
C ILE A 54 10.28 5.84 -2.69
N VAL A 55 9.46 4.80 -2.69
CA VAL A 55 8.17 4.77 -3.37
C VAL A 55 7.02 4.58 -2.37
N SER A 56 5.81 5.00 -2.75
CA SER A 56 4.61 4.72 -1.98
C SER A 56 4.18 3.26 -2.10
N SER A 57 3.37 2.80 -1.14
CA SER A 57 2.67 1.53 -1.27
C SER A 57 1.70 1.57 -2.46
N PRO A 58 1.70 0.55 -3.35
CA PRO A 58 0.69 0.46 -4.38
C PRO A 58 -0.68 0.13 -3.78
N GLU A 59 -1.73 0.57 -4.45
CA GLU A 59 -3.09 0.11 -4.18
C GLU A 59 -3.25 -1.37 -4.54
N LYS A 60 -4.30 -2.03 -4.02
CA LYS A 60 -4.63 -3.39 -4.43
C LYS A 60 -4.87 -3.42 -5.93
N LEU A 61 -4.14 -4.25 -6.64
CA LEU A 61 -4.18 -4.39 -8.08
C LEU A 61 -4.46 -5.83 -8.45
N ALA A 62 -5.39 -6.03 -9.37
CA ALA A 62 -5.67 -7.33 -9.96
C ALA A 62 -5.75 -7.21 -11.48
N SER A 63 -5.37 -8.25 -12.19
CA SER A 63 -5.54 -8.33 -13.63
C SER A 63 -6.17 -9.65 -14.04
N GLY A 64 -7.00 -9.58 -15.09
CA GLY A 64 -7.53 -10.75 -15.77
C GLY A 64 -7.16 -10.71 -17.24
N VAL A 65 -6.67 -11.83 -17.77
CA VAL A 65 -6.26 -11.98 -19.16
C VAL A 65 -7.05 -13.12 -19.78
N THR A 66 -7.61 -12.89 -20.94
CA THR A 66 -8.17 -13.94 -21.80
C THR A 66 -7.30 -14.06 -23.03
N GLU A 67 -6.69 -15.23 -23.22
CA GLU A 67 -5.92 -15.53 -24.40
C GLU A 67 -6.79 -16.27 -25.44
N GLY A 68 -6.49 -16.04 -26.72
CA GLY A 68 -7.13 -16.78 -27.82
C GLY A 68 -8.59 -16.40 -28.09
N PHE A 69 -9.05 -15.23 -27.61
CA PHE A 69 -10.37 -14.74 -27.97
C PHE A 69 -10.38 -14.26 -29.43
N GLU A 70 -11.15 -14.97 -30.28
CA GLU A 70 -11.35 -14.60 -31.67
C GLU A 70 -12.66 -13.82 -31.81
N VAL A 71 -12.57 -12.60 -32.34
CA VAL A 71 -13.75 -11.81 -32.67
C VAL A 71 -14.34 -12.34 -33.98
N SER A 72 -15.53 -12.93 -33.91
CA SER A 72 -16.21 -13.45 -35.10
C SER A 72 -16.75 -12.31 -35.98
N GLU A 73 -17.01 -12.62 -37.26
CA GLU A 73 -17.64 -11.67 -38.21
C GLU A 73 -19.03 -11.24 -37.73
N GLU A 74 -19.74 -12.11 -36.99
CA GLU A 74 -21.03 -11.81 -36.37
C GLU A 74 -20.90 -10.75 -35.29
N MET A 75 -19.89 -10.89 -34.43
CA MET A 75 -19.60 -9.89 -33.40
C MET A 75 -19.22 -8.52 -33.97
N LEU A 76 -18.66 -8.49 -35.15
CA LEU A 76 -18.31 -7.28 -35.88
C LEU A 76 -19.53 -6.63 -36.57
N GLY A 77 -20.68 -7.26 -36.54
CA GLY A 77 -21.86 -6.80 -37.26
C GLY A 77 -21.74 -6.84 -38.77
N ASN A 78 -20.73 -7.53 -39.31
CA ASN A 78 -20.47 -7.65 -40.75
C ASN A 78 -21.09 -8.90 -41.35
N TYR A 79 -21.80 -9.69 -40.55
CA TYR A 79 -22.42 -10.92 -41.01
C TYR A 79 -23.75 -10.61 -41.70
N SER A 80 -23.75 -10.73 -43.01
CA SER A 80 -24.99 -10.82 -43.80
C SER A 80 -25.38 -12.29 -43.90
N ALA A 81 -26.37 -12.72 -43.13
CA ALA A 81 -26.90 -14.07 -43.26
C ALA A 81 -27.23 -14.35 -44.69
N PRO A 82 -26.80 -15.50 -45.29
CA PRO A 82 -27.17 -15.86 -46.62
C PRO A 82 -28.70 -15.96 -46.66
N SER A 83 -29.32 -15.22 -47.57
CA SER A 83 -30.78 -15.22 -47.78
C SER A 83 -31.20 -16.59 -48.30
N SER A 84 -31.35 -17.56 -47.40
CA SER A 84 -32.01 -18.82 -47.74
C SER A 84 -33.52 -18.58 -47.76
N SER A 85 -34.06 -18.47 -48.94
CA SER A 85 -35.47 -18.48 -49.22
C SER A 85 -36.08 -19.84 -48.85
N HIS A 86 -36.37 -20.07 -47.61
CA HIS A 86 -37.28 -21.12 -47.15
C HIS A 86 -38.20 -20.51 -46.08
N SER A 87 -39.38 -20.15 -46.56
CA SER A 87 -40.52 -19.85 -45.74
C SER A 87 -40.75 -20.95 -44.72
N ARG A 88 -40.56 -20.64 -43.43
CA ARG A 88 -41.26 -21.30 -42.35
C ARG A 88 -41.96 -20.25 -41.52
N SER A 89 -43.25 -20.30 -41.71
CA SER A 89 -44.28 -19.63 -40.98
C SER A 89 -44.10 -19.87 -39.48
N GLY A 90 -44.06 -18.79 -38.73
CA GLY A 90 -44.35 -18.78 -37.29
C GLY A 90 -43.14 -18.98 -36.41
N MET A 91 -42.57 -17.85 -35.98
CA MET A 91 -42.32 -17.59 -34.57
C MET A 91 -41.64 -16.22 -34.43
N SER A 92 -42.28 -15.38 -33.64
CA SER A 92 -41.81 -14.27 -32.84
C SER A 92 -40.44 -13.70 -33.24
N SER A 93 -40.44 -12.48 -33.77
CA SER A 93 -39.29 -11.58 -33.80
C SER A 93 -38.89 -11.19 -32.40
N GLY A 94 -38.06 -12.01 -31.77
CA GLY A 94 -37.23 -11.54 -30.69
C GLY A 94 -36.06 -10.79 -31.29
N THR A 95 -36.01 -9.48 -31.15
CA THR A 95 -34.79 -8.71 -31.30
C THR A 95 -33.89 -9.11 -30.10
N GLY A 96 -33.27 -10.29 -30.21
CA GLY A 96 -32.19 -10.67 -29.34
C GLY A 96 -30.95 -9.93 -29.84
N SER A 97 -30.53 -8.91 -29.12
CA SER A 97 -29.14 -8.56 -29.13
C SER A 97 -28.43 -9.79 -28.60
N ASP A 98 -27.70 -10.50 -29.45
CA ASP A 98 -26.80 -11.56 -28.99
C ASP A 98 -25.71 -10.86 -28.16
N ASP A 99 -25.96 -10.71 -26.85
CA ASP A 99 -25.00 -10.16 -25.93
C ASP A 99 -23.87 -11.18 -25.75
N TYR A 100 -22.72 -10.88 -26.32
CA TYR A 100 -21.52 -11.70 -26.13
C TYR A 100 -20.91 -11.40 -24.75
N THR A 101 -20.90 -12.39 -23.89
CA THR A 101 -20.37 -12.27 -22.54
C THR A 101 -18.95 -12.80 -22.47
N LEU A 102 -18.01 -11.92 -22.06
CA LEU A 102 -16.65 -12.30 -21.72
C LEU A 102 -16.53 -12.40 -20.19
N SER A 103 -16.07 -13.55 -19.72
CA SER A 103 -15.82 -13.78 -18.29
C SER A 103 -14.33 -13.69 -18.01
N PHE A 104 -13.98 -12.91 -16.98
CA PHE A 104 -12.62 -12.77 -16.49
C PHE A 104 -12.54 -13.23 -15.04
N ALA A 105 -11.46 -13.93 -14.68
CA ALA A 105 -11.11 -14.24 -13.31
C ALA A 105 -9.84 -13.45 -12.93
N PRO A 106 -9.96 -12.24 -12.40
CA PRO A 106 -8.79 -11.45 -12.04
C PRO A 106 -7.96 -12.13 -10.95
N LEU A 107 -6.64 -12.14 -11.14
CA LEU A 107 -5.67 -12.56 -10.14
C LEU A 107 -5.09 -11.32 -9.45
N CYS A 108 -4.95 -11.37 -8.14
CA CYS A 108 -4.32 -10.30 -7.37
C CYS A 108 -2.83 -10.24 -7.71
N LEU A 109 -2.36 -9.05 -8.09
CA LEU A 109 -0.97 -8.78 -8.45
C LEU A 109 -0.18 -8.15 -7.30
N THR A 110 -0.84 -7.77 -6.23
CA THR A 110 -0.22 -7.22 -5.02
C THR A 110 -0.33 -8.20 -3.87
N ARG A 111 0.70 -8.25 -3.03
CA ARG A 111 0.69 -8.97 -1.76
C ARG A 111 0.53 -8.00 -0.61
N GLU A 112 -0.25 -8.36 0.38
CA GLU A 112 -0.35 -7.62 1.62
C GLU A 112 0.83 -7.96 2.52
N VAL A 113 1.42 -6.92 3.10
CA VAL A 113 2.53 -7.00 4.06
C VAL A 113 2.06 -6.37 5.37
N LYS A 114 2.17 -7.11 6.46
CA LYS A 114 1.89 -6.64 7.82
C LYS A 114 3.20 -6.54 8.60
N VAL A 115 3.50 -5.35 9.09
CA VAL A 115 4.64 -5.08 9.95
C VAL A 115 4.15 -4.79 11.35
N GLN A 116 4.67 -5.48 12.35
CA GLN A 116 4.41 -5.26 13.76
C GLN A 116 5.72 -4.93 14.48
N ILE A 117 5.71 -3.87 15.24
CA ILE A 117 6.86 -3.40 16.01
C ILE A 117 6.47 -3.40 17.48
N ASN A 118 7.17 -4.16 18.30
CA ASN A 118 7.03 -4.14 19.75
C ASN A 118 7.79 -2.94 20.30
N VAL A 119 7.13 -2.07 21.04
CA VAL A 119 7.65 -0.77 21.45
C VAL A 119 7.48 -0.57 22.94
N THR A 120 8.55 -0.07 23.60
CA THR A 120 8.52 0.53 24.94
C THR A 120 8.63 2.05 24.81
N GLY A 121 7.78 2.81 25.47
CA GLY A 121 7.66 4.27 25.28
C GLY A 121 6.70 4.66 24.15
N LEU A 122 5.74 3.79 23.83
CA LEU A 122 4.76 4.00 22.75
C LEU A 122 3.93 5.28 22.92
N ASN A 123 3.68 5.71 24.16
CA ASN A 123 3.01 6.97 24.49
C ASN A 123 3.73 8.22 24.00
N ASN A 124 5.03 8.12 23.70
CA ASN A 124 5.83 9.23 23.19
C ASN A 124 5.76 9.39 21.65
N ILE A 125 5.11 8.48 20.95
CA ILE A 125 5.01 8.53 19.50
C ILE A 125 3.79 9.35 19.08
N ARG A 126 4.01 10.34 18.21
CA ARG A 126 2.97 11.16 17.59
C ARG A 126 2.54 10.60 16.23
N SER A 127 3.51 10.18 15.41
CA SER A 127 3.30 9.57 14.12
C SER A 127 4.52 8.74 13.72
N ALA A 128 4.33 7.71 12.92
CA ALA A 128 5.43 6.89 12.47
C ALA A 128 5.24 6.38 11.04
N VAL A 129 6.37 6.16 10.38
CA VAL A 129 6.45 5.55 9.05
C VAL A 129 7.49 4.43 9.06
N GLY A 130 7.23 3.42 8.25
CA GLY A 130 8.19 2.37 7.96
C GLY A 130 8.71 2.51 6.53
N ILE A 131 9.97 2.14 6.32
CA ILE A 131 10.61 2.05 5.01
C ILE A 131 11.20 0.66 4.88
N LEU A 132 10.66 -0.13 3.94
CA LEU A 132 11.10 -1.50 3.67
C LEU A 132 11.88 -1.56 2.36
N THR A 133 13.10 -2.12 2.41
CA THR A 133 13.95 -2.30 1.22
C THR A 133 13.70 -3.64 0.55
N GLY A 134 14.06 -3.74 -0.75
CA GLY A 134 14.03 -5.01 -1.48
C GLY A 134 12.63 -5.42 -1.97
N VAL A 135 11.72 -4.48 -2.07
CA VAL A 135 10.40 -4.67 -2.68
C VAL A 135 10.50 -4.53 -4.19
N SER A 136 9.82 -5.37 -4.95
CA SER A 136 9.83 -5.29 -6.41
C SER A 136 9.29 -3.95 -6.91
N GLU A 137 10.00 -3.35 -7.87
CA GLU A 137 9.69 -2.03 -8.40
C GLU A 137 8.37 -1.99 -9.17
N SER A 138 8.07 -3.06 -9.91
CA SER A 138 6.91 -3.13 -10.80
C SER A 138 6.35 -4.53 -10.94
N VAL A 139 5.18 -4.63 -11.55
CA VAL A 139 4.54 -5.89 -11.94
C VAL A 139 4.02 -5.79 -13.37
N ASN A 140 4.24 -6.83 -14.16
CA ASN A 140 3.69 -6.94 -15.51
C ASN A 140 2.22 -7.37 -15.44
N LEU A 141 1.33 -6.59 -16.05
CA LEU A 141 -0.12 -6.81 -15.93
C LEU A 141 -0.61 -8.05 -16.67
N SER A 142 0.06 -8.45 -17.75
CA SER A 142 -0.40 -9.60 -18.54
C SER A 142 0.07 -10.93 -17.95
N THR A 143 1.26 -10.95 -17.36
CA THR A 143 1.88 -12.17 -16.82
C THR A 143 1.75 -12.31 -15.32
N GLY A 144 1.44 -11.23 -14.60
CA GLY A 144 1.45 -11.15 -13.15
C GLY A 144 2.85 -11.25 -12.53
N LYS A 145 3.91 -11.21 -13.34
CA LYS A 145 5.28 -11.38 -12.86
C LYS A 145 5.82 -10.05 -12.31
N ALA A 146 6.27 -10.08 -11.07
CA ALA A 146 6.97 -8.97 -10.46
C ALA A 146 8.37 -8.76 -11.07
N SER A 147 8.83 -7.51 -11.12
CA SER A 147 10.17 -7.13 -11.57
C SER A 147 11.25 -7.72 -10.65
N GLY A 148 12.41 -8.01 -11.23
CA GLY A 148 13.62 -8.32 -10.47
C GLY A 148 14.33 -7.08 -9.92
N GLU A 149 13.98 -5.89 -10.43
CA GLU A 149 14.46 -4.63 -9.88
C GLU A 149 13.73 -4.31 -8.58
N THR A 150 14.48 -3.80 -7.59
CA THR A 150 13.95 -3.54 -6.26
C THR A 150 14.06 -2.08 -5.87
N VAL A 151 13.12 -1.66 -5.03
CA VAL A 151 13.03 -0.30 -4.48
C VAL A 151 12.82 -0.34 -2.98
N SER A 152 12.97 0.83 -2.34
CA SER A 152 12.54 1.03 -0.94
C SER A 152 11.12 1.58 -0.94
N GLN A 153 10.24 0.95 -0.17
CA GLN A 153 8.83 1.31 -0.09
C GLN A 153 8.50 1.89 1.28
N GLN A 154 7.87 3.07 1.28
CA GLN A 154 7.39 3.73 2.50
C GLN A 154 5.93 3.39 2.75
N PHE A 155 5.58 3.17 4.02
CA PHE A 155 4.23 2.93 4.48
C PHE A 155 3.99 3.58 5.84
N THR A 156 2.73 3.80 6.21
CA THR A 156 2.35 4.33 7.52
C THR A 156 2.32 3.24 8.57
N LEU A 157 2.66 3.63 9.80
CA LEU A 157 2.53 2.82 11.00
C LEU A 157 1.48 3.51 11.89
N ASP A 158 0.21 3.21 11.69
CA ASP A 158 -0.92 3.97 12.23
C ASP A 158 -1.80 3.19 13.22
N ASP A 159 -1.67 1.85 13.28
CA ASP A 159 -2.37 1.05 14.29
C ASP A 159 -1.51 0.94 15.57
N ILE A 160 -1.88 1.73 16.58
CA ILE A 160 -1.21 1.81 17.88
C ILE A 160 -2.05 1.04 18.90
N ARG A 161 -1.46 0.01 19.52
CA ARG A 161 -2.13 -0.77 20.56
C ARG A 161 -1.26 -0.91 21.80
N PHE A 162 -1.74 -0.40 22.92
CA PHE A 162 -1.10 -0.60 24.21
C PHE A 162 -1.33 -2.00 24.76
N THR A 163 -0.32 -2.55 25.42
CA THR A 163 -0.45 -3.81 26.14
C THR A 163 -1.32 -3.61 27.37
N ASP A 164 -2.21 -4.56 27.65
CA ASP A 164 -3.11 -4.50 28.80
C ASP A 164 -2.34 -4.23 30.12
N GLY A 165 -2.77 -3.20 30.82
CA GLY A 165 -2.17 -2.79 32.08
C GLY A 165 -0.84 -2.01 31.97
N SER A 166 -0.37 -1.70 30.76
CA SER A 166 0.82 -0.88 30.54
C SER A 166 0.49 0.40 29.75
N PRO A 167 0.73 1.60 30.29
CA PRO A 167 0.56 2.85 29.55
C PRO A 167 1.74 3.16 28.61
N PHE A 168 2.81 2.37 28.63
CA PHE A 168 4.06 2.67 27.92
C PHE A 168 4.43 1.62 26.89
N ASN A 169 4.01 0.37 27.11
CA ASN A 169 4.37 -0.76 26.23
C ASN A 169 3.23 -1.08 25.28
N GLY A 170 3.58 -1.50 24.08
CA GLY A 170 2.58 -1.94 23.13
C GLY A 170 3.16 -2.25 21.78
N THR A 171 2.31 -2.25 20.78
CA THR A 171 2.66 -2.54 19.39
C THR A 171 2.28 -1.37 18.48
N LEU A 172 3.13 -1.14 17.50
CA LEU A 172 2.91 -0.23 16.39
C LEU A 172 2.84 -1.07 15.13
N THR A 173 1.71 -1.03 14.41
CA THR A 173 1.46 -1.89 13.26
C THR A 173 1.17 -1.07 12.01
N GLY A 174 1.68 -1.53 10.88
CA GLY A 174 1.36 -1.01 9.56
C GLY A 174 1.01 -2.14 8.60
N VAL A 175 0.05 -1.88 7.72
CA VAL A 175 -0.35 -2.81 6.65
C VAL A 175 -0.27 -2.09 5.32
N PHE A 176 0.35 -2.70 4.33
CA PHE A 176 0.54 -2.11 3.02
C PHE A 176 0.60 -3.19 1.93
N ASN A 177 0.55 -2.78 0.67
CA ASN A 177 0.67 -3.69 -0.45
C ASN A 177 2.04 -3.57 -1.12
N ALA A 178 2.54 -4.67 -1.67
CA ALA A 178 3.75 -4.74 -2.47
C ALA A 178 3.53 -5.60 -3.72
N PHE A 179 4.28 -5.35 -4.81
CA PHE A 179 4.20 -6.17 -6.02
C PHE A 179 4.92 -7.51 -5.87
N GLY A 180 6.00 -7.53 -5.10
CA GLY A 180 6.77 -8.74 -4.85
C GLY A 180 7.77 -8.52 -3.73
N PHE A 181 8.17 -9.63 -3.11
CA PHE A 181 9.10 -9.65 -2.00
C PHE A 181 9.82 -11.00 -1.99
N ASP A 182 11.14 -10.97 -1.97
CA ASP A 182 11.92 -12.20 -1.89
C ASP A 182 12.14 -12.57 -0.42
N THR A 183 11.42 -13.57 0.06
CA THR A 183 11.52 -14.05 1.46
C THR A 183 12.82 -14.80 1.75
N ALA A 184 13.62 -15.13 0.73
CA ALA A 184 14.86 -15.87 0.89
C ALA A 184 16.07 -14.99 1.26
N ILE A 185 15.95 -13.66 1.11
CA ILE A 185 17.01 -12.70 1.41
C ILE A 185 16.67 -11.86 2.64
N SER A 186 17.72 -11.31 3.28
CA SER A 186 17.54 -10.35 4.36
C SER A 186 17.24 -8.97 3.79
N HIS A 187 16.24 -8.32 4.34
CA HIS A 187 15.81 -6.98 3.99
C HIS A 187 16.05 -6.02 5.15
N LYS A 188 15.98 -4.72 4.89
CA LYS A 188 16.08 -3.70 5.95
C LYS A 188 14.73 -3.01 6.12
N LEU A 189 14.30 -2.93 7.38
CA LEU A 189 13.16 -2.14 7.82
C LEU A 189 13.68 -0.95 8.62
N THR A 190 13.52 0.27 8.09
CA THR A 190 13.79 1.49 8.84
C THR A 190 12.48 2.06 9.37
N VAL A 191 12.44 2.29 10.68
CA VAL A 191 11.30 2.91 11.37
C VAL A 191 11.68 4.33 11.73
N LYS A 192 10.85 5.29 11.34
CA LYS A 192 10.98 6.70 11.71
C LYS A 192 9.74 7.14 12.46
N ALA A 193 9.89 7.60 13.67
CA ALA A 193 8.79 8.10 14.49
C ALA A 193 9.05 9.55 14.91
N LEU A 194 8.09 10.42 14.64
CA LEU A 194 8.04 11.77 15.21
C LEU A 194 7.45 11.66 16.59
N LEU A 195 8.16 12.20 17.59
CA LEU A 195 7.73 12.15 18.98
C LEU A 195 6.71 13.25 19.30
N VAL A 196 6.07 13.16 20.46
CA VAL A 196 5.00 14.05 20.90
C VAL A 196 5.46 15.50 21.14
N ASP A 197 6.76 15.75 21.23
CA ASP A 197 7.35 17.11 21.29
C ASP A 197 7.33 17.83 19.93
N GLY A 198 6.94 17.13 18.84
CA GLY A 198 6.87 17.66 17.49
C GLY A 198 8.21 17.98 16.84
N LYS A 199 9.33 17.60 17.46
CA LYS A 199 10.70 17.94 17.03
C LYS A 199 11.62 16.72 16.96
N THR A 200 11.59 15.87 17.97
CA THR A 200 12.47 14.70 18.07
C THR A 200 12.00 13.62 17.13
N VAL A 201 12.93 13.11 16.32
CA VAL A 201 12.70 11.96 15.43
C VAL A 201 13.50 10.79 15.97
N PHE A 202 12.80 9.71 16.30
CA PHE A 202 13.39 8.41 16.56
C PHE A 202 13.56 7.69 15.22
N GLU A 203 14.74 7.15 14.95
CA GLU A 203 15.02 6.38 13.75
C GLU A 203 15.82 5.13 14.10
N GLU A 204 15.34 3.96 13.70
CA GLU A 204 15.98 2.67 13.92
C GLU A 204 15.88 1.80 12.67
N THR A 205 16.91 1.01 12.40
CA THR A 205 16.95 0.11 11.23
C THR A 205 17.19 -1.32 11.67
N PHE A 206 16.34 -2.23 11.23
CA PHE A 206 16.36 -3.65 11.54
C PHE A 206 16.72 -4.46 10.29
N ASP A 207 17.57 -5.46 10.44
CA ASP A 207 17.68 -6.54 9.47
C ASP A 207 16.53 -7.52 9.72
N ILE A 208 15.71 -7.76 8.71
CA ILE A 208 14.49 -8.55 8.84
C ILE A 208 14.42 -9.68 7.83
N THR A 209 13.67 -10.71 8.20
CA THR A 209 13.21 -11.75 7.29
C THR A 209 11.69 -11.81 7.40
N ALA A 210 10.99 -11.74 6.27
CA ALA A 210 9.55 -11.87 6.27
C ALA A 210 9.14 -13.33 6.30
N HIS A 211 8.01 -13.60 6.97
CA HIS A 211 7.39 -14.92 7.02
C HIS A 211 6.03 -14.87 6.33
N GLU A 212 5.67 -15.94 5.63
CA GLU A 212 4.31 -16.08 5.11
C GLU A 212 3.40 -16.55 6.24
N LEU A 213 2.31 -15.82 6.47
CA LEU A 213 1.23 -16.18 7.38
C LEU A 213 -0.08 -16.22 6.61
N GLU A 214 -0.96 -17.09 7.04
CA GLU A 214 -2.34 -17.15 6.58
C GLU A 214 -3.21 -16.41 7.59
N ASP A 215 -4.00 -15.43 7.11
CA ASP A 215 -4.94 -14.71 7.94
C ASP A 215 -6.18 -15.57 8.27
N GLU A 216 -7.09 -15.02 9.08
CA GLU A 216 -8.33 -15.70 9.48
C GLU A 216 -9.26 -16.03 8.30
N THR A 217 -9.03 -15.41 7.14
CA THR A 217 -9.81 -15.63 5.90
C THR A 217 -9.14 -16.60 4.94
N GLY A 218 -7.96 -17.13 5.29
CA GLY A 218 -7.16 -18.01 4.43
C GLY A 218 -6.33 -17.24 3.39
N THR A 219 -6.16 -15.93 3.55
CA THR A 219 -5.35 -15.11 2.66
C THR A 219 -3.89 -15.11 3.14
N LEU A 220 -2.97 -15.44 2.24
CA LEU A 220 -1.54 -15.38 2.53
C LEU A 220 -1.07 -13.92 2.56
N LEU A 221 -0.47 -13.52 3.68
CA LEU A 221 0.18 -12.24 3.88
C LEU A 221 1.64 -12.44 4.29
N LEU A 222 2.45 -11.42 4.05
CA LEU A 222 3.81 -11.36 4.54
C LEU A 222 3.81 -10.69 5.92
N TYR A 223 4.39 -11.35 6.92
CA TYR A 223 4.45 -10.86 8.28
C TYR A 223 5.88 -10.57 8.69
N ILE A 224 6.09 -9.39 9.27
CA ILE A 224 7.37 -8.91 9.78
C ILE A 224 7.14 -8.48 11.22
N GLU A 225 7.93 -9.01 12.15
CA GLU A 225 7.89 -8.61 13.56
C GLU A 225 9.29 -8.21 14.02
N VAL A 226 9.38 -7.04 14.66
CA VAL A 226 10.61 -6.54 15.27
C VAL A 226 10.33 -5.94 16.65
N THR A 227 11.40 -5.82 17.46
CA THR A 227 11.34 -5.12 18.76
C THR A 227 12.24 -3.91 18.69
N ALA A 228 11.67 -2.72 18.88
CA ALA A 228 12.42 -1.47 18.90
C ALA A 228 13.15 -1.27 20.24
N PRO A 229 14.29 -0.57 20.23
CA PRO A 229 14.87 -0.02 21.47
C PRO A 229 13.84 0.89 22.15
N PRO A 230 13.94 1.09 23.48
CA PRO A 230 13.06 1.99 24.21
C PRO A 230 13.04 3.41 23.60
N ILE A 231 11.85 3.93 23.34
CA ILE A 231 11.65 5.30 22.86
C ILE A 231 11.94 6.26 24.02
N PRO A 232 12.75 7.32 23.80
CA PRO A 232 13.05 8.29 24.86
C PRO A 232 11.81 9.08 25.28
N ASP A 233 11.74 9.38 26.56
CA ASP A 233 10.72 10.27 27.09
C ASP A 233 10.97 11.72 26.63
N VAL A 234 9.91 12.36 26.14
CA VAL A 234 9.92 13.76 25.69
C VAL A 234 8.69 14.49 26.24
N LYS A 235 8.83 15.80 26.50
CA LYS A 235 7.67 16.63 26.90
C LYS A 235 6.81 16.91 25.65
N PRO A 236 5.48 16.72 25.71
CA PRO A 236 4.59 17.03 24.60
C PRO A 236 4.70 18.49 24.15
N GLU A 237 4.57 18.74 22.84
CA GLU A 237 4.48 20.08 22.29
C GLU A 237 3.22 20.78 22.83
N GLY A 238 3.37 21.99 23.40
CA GLY A 238 2.26 22.74 23.95
C GLY A 238 1.78 22.25 25.33
N GLY A 239 2.50 21.33 25.95
CA GLY A 239 2.46 21.21 27.40
C GLY A 239 2.87 22.59 27.95
N ALA A 240 1.86 23.45 28.17
CA ALA A 240 2.08 24.62 28.96
C ALA A 240 2.87 24.13 30.21
N ASP A 241 3.91 24.84 30.58
CA ASP A 241 4.16 25.03 31.97
C ASP A 241 2.78 25.46 32.54
N SER A 242 1.90 24.48 32.75
CA SER A 242 0.80 24.65 33.68
C SER A 242 1.55 24.89 34.97
N GLY A 243 1.68 26.17 35.30
CA GLY A 243 2.25 26.63 36.54
C GLY A 243 1.46 26.09 37.72
N PHE A 244 1.53 24.80 37.88
CA PHE A 244 1.45 24.07 39.11
C PHE A 244 2.89 23.71 39.54
N ASP A 245 3.82 24.64 39.43
CA ASP A 245 4.76 24.89 40.51
C ASP A 245 3.89 25.48 41.62
N ALA A 246 3.17 24.62 42.32
CA ALA A 246 2.71 24.89 43.64
C ALA A 246 4.00 24.97 44.44
N ASP A 247 4.54 26.18 44.53
CA ASP A 247 5.51 26.56 45.53
C ASP A 247 4.80 26.35 46.87
N VAL A 248 5.01 25.18 47.50
CA VAL A 248 4.40 24.78 48.78
C VAL A 248 5.20 25.40 49.93
N ASP A 249 5.98 26.45 49.68
CA ASP A 249 6.85 27.10 50.65
C ASP A 249 6.18 28.25 51.42
N ASP A 250 4.86 28.43 51.31
CA ASP A 250 4.18 29.45 52.11
C ASP A 250 2.94 28.92 52.84
N TRP A 251 3.11 27.87 53.62
CA TRP A 251 2.26 27.63 54.76
C TRP A 251 2.80 28.50 55.89
N GLY A 252 2.33 29.76 55.91
CA GLY A 252 2.63 30.72 57.00
C GLY A 252 2.37 30.13 58.38
N ASP A 253 3.23 30.52 59.31
CA ASP A 253 3.21 30.16 60.69
C ASP A 253 1.79 30.18 61.29
N GLU A 254 1.41 29.11 62.02
CA GLU A 254 0.19 29.04 62.80
C GLU A 254 0.18 30.21 63.86
N GLU A 255 -0.64 31.23 63.62
CA GLU A 255 -0.99 32.17 64.62
C GLU A 255 -1.91 31.50 65.66
N GLU A 256 -1.34 31.14 66.85
CA GLU A 256 -2.13 30.77 67.99
C GLU A 256 -2.96 31.99 68.44
N ASN A 257 -4.23 32.06 68.14
CA ASN A 257 -5.19 32.96 68.70
C ASN A 257 -5.68 32.43 70.06
N GLU A 258 -5.09 32.89 71.12
CA GLU A 258 -5.66 32.75 72.49
C GLU A 258 -6.99 33.51 72.58
N LEU A 259 -8.08 32.76 72.81
CA LEU A 259 -9.38 33.38 73.21
C LEU A 259 -9.35 33.86 74.66
N PRO A 260 -9.67 35.11 74.91
CA PRO A 260 -9.82 35.58 76.31
C PRO A 260 -11.07 34.99 76.97
N MET A 261 -10.90 34.51 78.18
CA MET A 261 -12.00 34.06 79.03
C MET A 261 -12.86 35.21 79.52
#